data_00059a588aae6171f18a848ffc497304
#
_entry.id   00059a588aae6171f18a848ffc497304
#
_cell.length_a   1.000
_cell.length_b   1.000
_cell.length_c   1.000
_cell.angle_alpha   90.00
_cell.angle_beta   90.00
_cell.angle_gamma   90.00
#
_symmetry.space_group_name_H-M   'P 1'
#
loop_
_entity.id
_entity.type
_entity.pdbx_description
1 polymer ?
#
loop_
_entity_poly.entity_id
_entity_poly.type
_entity_poly.pdbx_seq_one_letter_code
_entity_poly.pdbx_strand_id
1 'polypeptide(L)'
;MSKPMVAIVGRPNVGKSTFFNYIVGKRISIVEDTPGVTRDRVYGEANWRGRSFTLIDTGGIEFDDSNDISIQMKEQADIAIAMADVIIFLTDAKQGITSADTEIALMLRKSKKPVILVCNKADNYGKDAPEIYEFYNLGLGDPFRVSSVNAIGIGDVLDEIYDKLPPKQENEDDNLQIKVAVIGKPNVGKSSLINKILGENRLIVSNMAGTTRDAIDSEFENSHGKYVFIDTAGIRRHSKIDEKIEKYSVARTLLAIERADVCILMIDATQGVTEQDTKIAGEAHEAGKGVIIAINKWDEYDKQNGTLEKYTKDVYLKLPYLSYAPILFISAKTGQRVEKLFDMINNVANQNALRVSTSVLNQVLAEAIAVVQPPTDKGRRLKLYYMTQASTKPPTFVVFVNDKKLFHFSYERYLVNQLRKEFGLVGTPIRMIAREKIEKNEYELIGNRGNV
;
A
#
# COMPACT_ATOMS: atom_id res chain seq x y z
N MET A 1 -6.37 11.64 -1.81
CA MET A 1 -7.47 10.73 -2.24
C MET A 1 -6.98 9.31 -2.23
N SER A 2 -7.67 8.39 -1.57
CA SER A 2 -7.40 6.96 -1.72
C SER A 2 -7.78 6.56 -3.14
N LYS A 3 -6.88 5.85 -3.85
CA LYS A 3 -7.18 5.30 -5.17
C LYS A 3 -8.31 4.28 -5.04
N PRO A 4 -9.24 4.21 -6.00
CA PRO A 4 -10.23 3.15 -6.03
C PRO A 4 -9.55 1.78 -6.04
N MET A 5 -10.18 0.79 -5.44
CA MET A 5 -9.63 -0.55 -5.28
C MET A 5 -10.37 -1.55 -6.15
N VAL A 6 -9.62 -2.35 -6.89
CA VAL A 6 -10.15 -3.41 -7.78
C VAL A 6 -9.55 -4.73 -7.33
N ALA A 7 -10.37 -5.69 -6.89
CA ALA A 7 -9.90 -7.00 -6.43
C ALA A 7 -10.13 -8.08 -7.49
N ILE A 8 -9.16 -8.98 -7.66
CA ILE A 8 -9.27 -10.16 -8.51
C ILE A 8 -9.58 -11.37 -7.64
N VAL A 9 -10.70 -12.02 -7.92
CA VAL A 9 -11.16 -13.26 -7.25
C VAL A 9 -11.28 -14.36 -8.28
N GLY A 10 -11.03 -15.59 -7.90
CA GLY A 10 -11.19 -16.75 -8.76
C GLY A 10 -10.43 -17.97 -8.24
N ARG A 11 -10.72 -19.15 -8.81
CA ARG A 11 -10.06 -20.41 -8.45
C ARG A 11 -8.54 -20.34 -8.58
N PRO A 12 -7.79 -21.21 -7.89
CA PRO A 12 -6.38 -21.46 -8.22
C PRO A 12 -6.22 -21.80 -9.70
N ASN A 13 -5.11 -21.37 -10.29
CA ASN A 13 -4.73 -21.68 -11.68
C ASN A 13 -5.63 -21.12 -12.80
N VAL A 14 -6.60 -20.26 -12.53
CA VAL A 14 -7.37 -19.53 -13.58
C VAL A 14 -6.56 -18.42 -14.25
N GLY A 15 -5.37 -18.11 -13.70
CA GLY A 15 -4.46 -17.10 -14.26
C GLY A 15 -4.56 -15.71 -13.60
N LYS A 16 -4.97 -15.62 -12.32
CA LYS A 16 -5.08 -14.36 -11.56
C LYS A 16 -3.77 -13.57 -11.57
N SER A 17 -2.67 -14.20 -11.18
CA SER A 17 -1.36 -13.54 -11.09
C SER A 17 -0.82 -13.15 -12.49
N THR A 18 -1.11 -13.94 -13.53
CA THR A 18 -0.75 -13.57 -14.91
C THR A 18 -1.54 -12.32 -15.35
N PHE A 19 -2.83 -12.27 -15.07
CA PHE A 19 -3.70 -11.14 -15.38
C PHE A 19 -3.27 -9.90 -14.59
N PHE A 20 -3.02 -10.05 -13.30
CA PHE A 20 -2.50 -9.01 -12.42
C PHE A 20 -1.18 -8.42 -12.94
N ASN A 21 -0.20 -9.28 -13.18
CA ASN A 21 1.13 -8.87 -13.65
C ASN A 21 1.08 -8.16 -14.99
N TYR A 22 0.18 -8.57 -15.89
CA TYR A 22 0.01 -7.91 -17.17
C TYR A 22 -0.52 -6.48 -17.02
N ILE A 23 -1.51 -6.27 -16.17
CA ILE A 23 -2.10 -4.93 -15.95
C ILE A 23 -1.12 -4.02 -15.23
N VAL A 24 -0.47 -4.50 -14.17
CA VAL A 24 0.50 -3.74 -13.38
C VAL A 24 1.81 -3.55 -14.17
N GLY A 25 2.26 -4.56 -14.91
CA GLY A 25 3.51 -4.54 -15.69
C GLY A 25 3.51 -3.60 -16.89
N LYS A 26 2.35 -3.27 -17.48
CA LYS A 26 2.26 -2.27 -18.57
C LYS A 26 2.57 -0.84 -18.11
N ARG A 27 2.67 -0.60 -16.82
CA ARG A 27 3.05 0.69 -16.24
C ARG A 27 4.51 0.73 -15.81
N ILE A 28 5.39 0.02 -16.50
CA ILE A 28 6.82 0.08 -16.24
C ILE A 28 7.37 1.43 -16.70
N SER A 29 7.21 2.40 -15.84
CA SER A 29 8.20 3.42 -15.60
C SER A 29 8.30 3.51 -14.09
N ILE A 30 9.42 3.01 -13.54
CA ILE A 30 9.83 3.26 -12.16
C ILE A 30 9.30 2.25 -11.10
N VAL A 31 9.64 0.98 -11.20
CA VAL A 31 10.02 0.16 -10.02
C VAL A 31 10.97 -0.93 -10.52
N GLU A 32 12.24 -0.82 -10.19
CA GLU A 32 13.23 -1.86 -10.43
C GLU A 32 13.14 -2.96 -9.38
N ASP A 33 13.34 -4.21 -9.83
CA ASP A 33 13.55 -5.36 -8.99
C ASP A 33 14.77 -5.13 -8.07
N THR A 34 14.54 -5.07 -6.79
CA THR A 34 15.61 -5.22 -5.79
C THR A 34 15.85 -6.72 -5.63
N PRO A 35 17.05 -7.26 -5.96
CA PRO A 35 17.35 -8.66 -5.75
C PRO A 35 17.36 -8.97 -4.25
N GLY A 36 16.50 -9.86 -3.81
CA GLY A 36 16.52 -10.39 -2.44
C GLY A 36 15.19 -10.44 -1.72
N VAL A 37 14.10 -9.92 -2.30
CA VAL A 37 12.74 -10.02 -1.73
C VAL A 37 11.84 -10.72 -2.72
N THR A 38 11.76 -12.04 -2.64
CA THR A 38 10.67 -12.81 -3.23
C THR A 38 9.42 -12.53 -2.41
N ARG A 39 8.63 -11.54 -2.82
CA ARG A 39 7.28 -11.32 -2.30
C ARG A 39 6.29 -11.44 -3.43
N ASP A 40 5.33 -12.31 -3.23
CA ASP A 40 4.11 -12.36 -4.01
C ASP A 40 3.44 -10.99 -3.91
N ARG A 41 3.42 -10.25 -5.03
CA ARG A 41 2.84 -8.91 -5.10
C ARG A 41 1.33 -9.02 -4.98
N VAL A 42 0.80 -8.80 -3.80
CA VAL A 42 -0.66 -8.79 -3.55
C VAL A 42 -1.30 -7.51 -4.09
N TYR A 43 -0.56 -6.40 -4.17
CA TYR A 43 -1.05 -5.07 -4.58
C TYR A 43 -0.23 -4.50 -5.72
N GLY A 44 -0.92 -3.85 -6.66
CA GLY A 44 -0.29 -3.16 -7.78
C GLY A 44 -1.05 -1.91 -8.21
N GLU A 45 -0.34 -0.87 -8.62
CA GLU A 45 -0.96 0.32 -9.19
C GLU A 45 -1.19 0.14 -10.69
N ALA A 46 -2.38 0.46 -11.14
CA ALA A 46 -2.74 0.51 -12.54
C ALA A 46 -3.27 1.90 -12.93
N ASN A 47 -3.11 2.27 -14.19
CA ASN A 47 -3.67 3.49 -14.76
C ASN A 47 -4.32 3.18 -16.09
N TRP A 48 -5.55 3.63 -16.28
CA TRP A 48 -6.26 3.50 -17.54
C TRP A 48 -6.99 4.80 -17.86
N ARG A 49 -6.82 5.30 -19.07
CA ARG A 49 -7.43 6.57 -19.55
C ARG A 49 -7.23 7.74 -18.55
N GLY A 50 -6.05 7.82 -17.92
CA GLY A 50 -5.73 8.88 -16.95
C GLY A 50 -6.30 8.70 -15.55
N ARG A 51 -6.98 7.57 -15.27
CA ARG A 51 -7.51 7.22 -13.97
C ARG A 51 -6.69 6.13 -13.32
N SER A 52 -6.14 6.42 -12.14
CA SER A 52 -5.35 5.45 -11.37
C SER A 52 -6.23 4.68 -10.38
N PHE A 53 -5.97 3.39 -10.22
CA PHE A 53 -6.60 2.53 -9.24
C PHE A 53 -5.60 1.50 -8.70
N THR A 54 -5.89 0.93 -7.52
CA THR A 54 -5.10 -0.15 -6.93
C THR A 54 -5.73 -1.49 -7.28
N LEU A 55 -4.95 -2.38 -7.89
CA LEU A 55 -5.35 -3.75 -8.21
C LEU A 55 -4.86 -4.68 -7.09
N ILE A 56 -5.69 -5.65 -6.67
CA ILE A 56 -5.38 -6.60 -5.61
C ILE A 56 -5.51 -8.02 -6.17
N ASP A 57 -4.42 -8.81 -6.09
CA ASP A 57 -4.48 -10.25 -6.31
C ASP A 57 -4.80 -10.97 -5.00
N THR A 58 -6.06 -11.36 -4.80
CA THR A 58 -6.46 -12.08 -3.59
C THR A 58 -5.87 -13.49 -3.51
N GLY A 59 -5.36 -14.03 -4.62
CA GLY A 59 -4.69 -15.33 -4.67
C GLY A 59 -3.27 -15.33 -4.10
N GLY A 60 -2.64 -14.16 -4.01
CA GLY A 60 -1.33 -13.98 -3.37
C GLY A 60 -1.42 -13.76 -1.85
N ILE A 61 -2.61 -13.72 -1.26
CA ILE A 61 -2.80 -13.69 0.19
C ILE A 61 -2.66 -15.13 0.70
N GLU A 62 -1.59 -15.41 1.45
CA GLU A 62 -1.37 -16.71 2.06
C GLU A 62 -2.46 -17.03 3.09
N PHE A 63 -3.21 -18.07 2.82
CA PHE A 63 -4.10 -18.72 3.79
C PHE A 63 -3.41 -20.00 4.26
N ASP A 64 -3.45 -20.31 5.58
CA ASP A 64 -2.88 -21.54 6.11
C ASP A 64 -3.42 -22.78 5.39
N ASP A 65 -2.64 -23.87 5.42
CA ASP A 65 -2.82 -25.18 4.77
C ASP A 65 -4.17 -25.87 4.98
N SER A 66 -5.30 -25.17 4.79
CA SER A 66 -6.56 -25.86 4.55
C SER A 66 -6.52 -26.40 3.13
N ASN A 67 -6.41 -27.73 2.97
CA ASN A 67 -6.45 -28.42 1.67
C ASN A 67 -7.78 -28.25 0.91
N ASP A 68 -8.72 -27.42 1.40
CA ASP A 68 -10.02 -27.22 0.78
C ASP A 68 -10.04 -25.91 -0.04
N ILE A 69 -9.93 -26.07 -1.36
CA ILE A 69 -9.98 -25.00 -2.35
C ILE A 69 -11.25 -24.14 -2.21
N SER A 70 -12.36 -24.77 -1.80
CA SER A 70 -13.67 -24.07 -1.65
C SER A 70 -13.61 -23.07 -0.49
N ILE A 71 -12.95 -23.41 0.61
CA ILE A 71 -12.79 -22.53 1.78
C ILE A 71 -11.90 -21.35 1.41
N GLN A 72 -10.76 -21.58 0.77
CA GLN A 72 -9.85 -20.52 0.35
C GLN A 72 -10.53 -19.53 -0.62
N MET A 73 -11.32 -20.02 -1.56
CA MET A 73 -12.04 -19.17 -2.49
C MET A 73 -13.11 -18.31 -1.80
N LYS A 74 -13.83 -18.86 -0.81
CA LYS A 74 -14.81 -18.08 -0.02
C LYS A 74 -14.13 -16.97 0.75
N GLU A 75 -12.99 -17.24 1.37
CA GLU A 75 -12.20 -16.24 2.08
C GLU A 75 -11.71 -15.14 1.14
N GLN A 76 -11.23 -15.49 -0.06
CA GLN A 76 -10.85 -14.52 -1.08
C GLN A 76 -12.03 -13.63 -1.51
N ALA A 77 -13.21 -14.23 -1.69
CA ALA A 77 -14.41 -13.48 -2.07
C ALA A 77 -14.85 -12.54 -0.94
N ASP A 78 -14.83 -12.98 0.31
CA ASP A 78 -15.18 -12.16 1.46
C ASP A 78 -14.23 -10.95 1.60
N ILE A 79 -12.93 -11.17 1.42
CA ILE A 79 -11.94 -10.09 1.40
C ILE A 79 -12.24 -9.11 0.27
N ALA A 80 -12.44 -9.60 -0.95
CA ALA A 80 -12.75 -8.74 -2.10
C ALA A 80 -14.03 -7.92 -1.88
N ILE A 81 -15.09 -8.56 -1.33
CA ILE A 81 -16.35 -7.90 -1.01
C ILE A 81 -16.17 -6.81 0.03
N ALA A 82 -15.35 -7.06 1.05
CA ALA A 82 -15.11 -6.09 2.11
C ALA A 82 -14.32 -4.87 1.61
N MET A 83 -13.44 -5.06 0.63
CA MET A 83 -12.35 -4.15 0.31
C MET A 83 -12.52 -3.40 -1.00
N ALA A 84 -12.97 -4.08 -2.06
CA ALA A 84 -12.92 -3.54 -3.38
C ALA A 84 -14.11 -2.62 -3.70
N ASP A 85 -13.84 -1.62 -4.55
CA ASP A 85 -14.88 -0.82 -5.18
C ASP A 85 -15.47 -1.55 -6.40
N VAL A 86 -14.62 -2.32 -7.10
CA VAL A 86 -14.99 -3.18 -8.23
C VAL A 86 -14.31 -4.53 -8.04
N ILE A 87 -15.03 -5.61 -8.34
CA ILE A 87 -14.53 -6.98 -8.22
C ILE A 87 -14.41 -7.59 -9.62
N ILE A 88 -13.26 -8.14 -9.95
CA ILE A 88 -13.05 -8.97 -11.14
C ILE A 88 -13.18 -10.42 -10.71
N PHE A 89 -14.18 -11.11 -11.22
CA PHE A 89 -14.31 -12.55 -11.02
C PHE A 89 -13.73 -13.28 -12.23
N LEU A 90 -12.54 -13.86 -12.03
CA LEU A 90 -11.78 -14.54 -13.06
C LEU A 90 -12.08 -16.05 -13.08
N THR A 91 -12.54 -16.55 -14.20
CA THR A 91 -12.87 -17.96 -14.45
C THR A 91 -12.00 -18.54 -15.57
N ASP A 92 -12.02 -19.83 -15.76
CA ASP A 92 -11.26 -20.53 -16.81
C ASP A 92 -12.19 -21.00 -17.93
N ALA A 93 -12.10 -20.38 -19.10
CA ALA A 93 -12.93 -20.69 -20.26
C ALA A 93 -12.77 -22.14 -20.77
N LYS A 94 -11.58 -22.75 -20.57
CA LYS A 94 -11.30 -24.12 -21.02
C LYS A 94 -11.89 -25.19 -20.09
N GLN A 95 -11.98 -24.87 -18.80
CA GLN A 95 -12.51 -25.81 -17.79
C GLN A 95 -14.03 -25.69 -17.60
N GLY A 96 -14.64 -24.60 -18.07
CA GLY A 96 -16.03 -24.31 -17.83
C GLY A 96 -16.37 -23.96 -16.39
N ILE A 97 -17.67 -23.89 -16.08
CA ILE A 97 -18.18 -23.54 -14.75
C ILE A 97 -18.04 -24.74 -13.79
N THR A 98 -17.54 -24.47 -12.59
CA THR A 98 -17.49 -25.45 -11.51
C THR A 98 -18.48 -25.07 -10.39
N SER A 99 -18.74 -26.03 -9.46
CA SER A 99 -19.54 -25.77 -8.27
C SER A 99 -18.98 -24.64 -7.42
N ALA A 100 -17.65 -24.57 -7.29
CA ALA A 100 -16.96 -23.50 -6.57
C ALA A 100 -17.19 -22.12 -7.23
N ASP A 101 -17.14 -22.01 -8.56
CA ASP A 101 -17.45 -20.77 -9.27
C ASP A 101 -18.90 -20.32 -9.01
N THR A 102 -19.85 -21.29 -8.98
CA THR A 102 -21.24 -21.00 -8.70
C THR A 102 -21.47 -20.48 -7.28
N GLU A 103 -20.80 -21.07 -6.27
CA GLU A 103 -20.88 -20.61 -4.89
C GLU A 103 -20.34 -19.18 -4.74
N ILE A 104 -19.18 -18.89 -5.33
CA ILE A 104 -18.59 -17.55 -5.30
C ILE A 104 -19.48 -16.54 -6.02
N ALA A 105 -20.01 -16.90 -7.19
CA ALA A 105 -20.95 -16.04 -7.93
C ALA A 105 -22.16 -15.67 -7.08
N LEU A 106 -22.72 -16.60 -6.30
CA LEU A 106 -23.81 -16.34 -5.37
C LEU A 106 -23.43 -15.35 -4.27
N MET A 107 -22.23 -15.46 -3.71
CA MET A 107 -21.70 -14.51 -2.70
C MET A 107 -21.54 -13.11 -3.30
N LEU A 108 -20.90 -13.02 -4.48
CA LEU A 108 -20.68 -11.77 -5.19
C LEU A 108 -21.99 -11.07 -5.55
N ARG A 109 -22.98 -11.80 -6.02
CA ARG A 109 -24.35 -11.26 -6.31
C ARG A 109 -25.02 -10.67 -5.06
N LYS A 110 -24.88 -11.34 -3.90
CA LYS A 110 -25.46 -10.86 -2.62
C LYS A 110 -24.77 -9.60 -2.11
N SER A 111 -23.51 -9.38 -2.46
CA SER A 111 -22.72 -8.24 -1.99
C SER A 111 -23.17 -6.89 -2.56
N LYS A 112 -23.91 -6.89 -3.68
CA LYS A 112 -24.30 -5.69 -4.45
C LYS A 112 -23.13 -4.83 -4.94
N LYS A 113 -21.89 -5.32 -4.84
CA LYS A 113 -20.72 -4.66 -5.41
C LYS A 113 -20.72 -4.80 -6.94
N PRO A 114 -20.15 -3.82 -7.68
CA PRO A 114 -19.91 -3.99 -9.11
C PRO A 114 -18.98 -5.18 -9.34
N VAL A 115 -19.44 -6.16 -10.12
CA VAL A 115 -18.63 -7.33 -10.50
C VAL A 115 -18.44 -7.32 -12.02
N ILE A 116 -17.25 -7.69 -12.47
CA ILE A 116 -16.87 -7.91 -13.86
C ILE A 116 -16.51 -9.38 -13.99
N LEU A 117 -17.31 -10.12 -14.76
CA LEU A 117 -17.05 -11.53 -15.03
C LEU A 117 -16.05 -11.67 -16.19
N VAL A 118 -14.91 -12.32 -15.93
CA VAL A 118 -13.84 -12.50 -16.92
C VAL A 118 -13.55 -13.98 -17.13
N CYS A 119 -13.71 -14.45 -18.37
CA CYS A 119 -13.39 -15.80 -18.81
C CYS A 119 -11.98 -15.79 -19.44
N ASN A 120 -10.99 -16.21 -18.65
CA ASN A 120 -9.59 -16.25 -19.05
C ASN A 120 -9.24 -17.55 -19.80
N LYS A 121 -8.07 -17.59 -20.44
CA LYS A 121 -7.57 -18.69 -21.30
C LYS A 121 -8.40 -18.93 -22.56
N ALA A 122 -9.16 -17.93 -22.98
CA ALA A 122 -9.90 -17.93 -24.24
C ALA A 122 -8.95 -17.56 -25.40
N ASP A 123 -8.05 -18.49 -25.77
CA ASP A 123 -6.98 -18.22 -26.73
C ASP A 123 -7.47 -18.24 -28.20
N ASN A 124 -8.64 -18.80 -28.48
CA ASN A 124 -9.20 -18.92 -29.83
C ASN A 124 -10.10 -17.73 -30.19
N TYR A 125 -9.77 -17.07 -31.30
CA TYR A 125 -10.43 -15.88 -31.83
C TYR A 125 -11.57 -16.19 -32.80
N GLY A 126 -12.51 -17.06 -32.50
CA GLY A 126 -13.77 -17.13 -33.24
C GLY A 126 -14.80 -16.17 -32.61
N LYS A 127 -15.58 -15.43 -33.41
CA LYS A 127 -16.71 -14.62 -32.93
C LYS A 127 -17.76 -15.46 -32.19
N ASP A 128 -17.75 -16.77 -32.35
CA ASP A 128 -18.65 -17.72 -31.74
C ASP A 128 -17.87 -18.78 -30.97
N ALA A 129 -17.59 -18.52 -29.70
CA ALA A 129 -17.14 -19.53 -28.76
C ALA A 129 -18.30 -19.90 -27.85
N PRO A 130 -19.06 -20.97 -28.20
CA PRO A 130 -20.25 -21.36 -27.44
C PRO A 130 -19.94 -21.68 -25.97
N GLU A 131 -18.69 -22.03 -25.67
CA GLU A 131 -18.23 -22.34 -24.32
C GLU A 131 -18.32 -21.13 -23.36
N ILE A 132 -18.37 -19.91 -23.87
CA ILE A 132 -18.49 -18.70 -23.03
C ILE A 132 -19.93 -18.42 -22.67
N TYR A 133 -20.90 -18.85 -23.46
CA TYR A 133 -22.33 -18.62 -23.18
C TYR A 133 -22.78 -19.31 -21.90
N GLU A 134 -22.15 -20.40 -21.48
CA GLU A 134 -22.50 -21.04 -20.21
C GLU A 134 -22.26 -20.13 -18.99
N PHE A 135 -21.27 -19.22 -19.07
CA PHE A 135 -20.95 -18.31 -17.96
C PHE A 135 -22.01 -17.27 -17.66
N TYR A 136 -22.96 -17.04 -18.56
CA TYR A 136 -24.16 -16.25 -18.25
C TYR A 136 -25.00 -16.88 -17.13
N ASN A 137 -24.92 -18.21 -16.92
CA ASN A 137 -25.60 -18.91 -15.83
C ASN A 137 -25.11 -18.47 -14.43
N LEU A 138 -23.94 -17.84 -14.32
CA LEU A 138 -23.45 -17.27 -13.08
C LEU A 138 -24.22 -16.00 -12.67
N GLY A 139 -24.95 -15.36 -13.59
CA GLY A 139 -25.82 -14.21 -13.33
C GLY A 139 -25.04 -12.96 -12.85
N LEU A 140 -23.85 -12.75 -13.38
CA LEU A 140 -22.98 -11.62 -13.05
C LEU A 140 -22.83 -10.61 -14.21
N GLY A 141 -23.67 -10.69 -15.23
CA GLY A 141 -23.61 -9.88 -16.42
C GLY A 141 -22.85 -10.54 -17.57
N ASP A 142 -22.45 -9.74 -18.55
CA ASP A 142 -21.76 -10.22 -19.76
C ASP A 142 -20.33 -10.71 -19.43
N PRO A 143 -19.97 -11.94 -19.84
CA PRO A 143 -18.63 -12.47 -19.61
C PRO A 143 -17.62 -11.87 -20.62
N PHE A 144 -16.55 -11.23 -20.10
CA PHE A 144 -15.45 -10.73 -20.90
C PHE A 144 -14.48 -11.86 -21.26
N ARG A 145 -14.19 -12.00 -22.54
CA ARG A 145 -13.20 -13.00 -23.04
C ARG A 145 -11.80 -12.42 -22.93
N VAL A 146 -10.92 -13.16 -22.28
CA VAL A 146 -9.53 -12.74 -22.06
C VAL A 146 -8.56 -13.88 -22.29
N SER A 147 -7.43 -13.59 -22.91
CA SER A 147 -6.24 -14.40 -22.83
C SER A 147 -5.14 -13.58 -22.16
N SER A 148 -4.91 -13.81 -20.86
CA SER A 148 -3.90 -13.09 -20.10
C SER A 148 -2.48 -13.30 -20.62
N VAL A 149 -2.20 -14.50 -21.17
CA VAL A 149 -0.89 -14.87 -21.76
C VAL A 149 -0.66 -14.11 -23.06
N ASN A 150 -1.69 -14.01 -23.91
CA ASN A 150 -1.61 -13.37 -25.23
C ASN A 150 -2.01 -11.90 -25.21
N ALA A 151 -2.32 -11.36 -24.04
CA ALA A 151 -2.72 -9.96 -23.83
C ALA A 151 -3.99 -9.53 -24.57
N ILE A 152 -4.94 -10.42 -24.75
CA ILE A 152 -6.12 -10.25 -25.59
C ILE A 152 -7.35 -10.01 -24.75
N GLY A 153 -8.22 -9.06 -25.12
CA GLY A 153 -9.46 -8.72 -24.43
C GLY A 153 -9.25 -7.96 -23.10
N ILE A 154 -8.00 -7.71 -22.67
CA ILE A 154 -7.72 -7.00 -21.41
C ILE A 154 -8.13 -5.52 -21.50
N GLY A 155 -8.02 -4.90 -22.68
CA GLY A 155 -8.45 -3.52 -22.90
C GLY A 155 -9.94 -3.32 -22.60
N ASP A 156 -10.79 -4.23 -23.04
CA ASP A 156 -12.23 -4.18 -22.82
C ASP A 156 -12.58 -4.31 -21.32
N VAL A 157 -11.86 -5.19 -20.60
CA VAL A 157 -11.99 -5.29 -19.14
C VAL A 157 -11.54 -4.02 -18.43
N LEU A 158 -10.48 -3.37 -18.89
CA LEU A 158 -10.00 -2.12 -18.32
C LEU A 158 -10.98 -0.96 -18.58
N ASP A 159 -11.64 -0.95 -19.73
CA ASP A 159 -12.71 0.00 -20.03
C ASP A 159 -13.91 -0.22 -19.10
N GLU A 160 -14.32 -1.46 -18.91
CA GLU A 160 -15.41 -1.80 -17.98
C GLU A 160 -15.06 -1.46 -16.52
N ILE A 161 -13.80 -1.68 -16.12
CA ILE A 161 -13.32 -1.20 -14.80
C ILE A 161 -13.49 0.31 -14.71
N TYR A 162 -13.01 1.05 -15.71
CA TYR A 162 -13.09 2.52 -15.73
C TYR A 162 -14.51 3.02 -15.55
N ASP A 163 -15.48 2.41 -16.22
CA ASP A 163 -16.91 2.79 -16.18
C ASP A 163 -17.57 2.45 -14.84
N LYS A 164 -17.15 1.34 -14.20
CA LYS A 164 -17.66 0.91 -12.89
C LYS A 164 -16.94 1.55 -11.70
N LEU A 165 -15.78 2.19 -11.92
CA LEU A 165 -15.12 2.90 -10.83
C LEU A 165 -16.01 4.05 -10.32
N PRO A 166 -16.02 4.30 -9.01
CA PRO A 166 -16.77 5.41 -8.44
C PRO A 166 -16.33 6.74 -9.04
N PRO A 167 -17.25 7.71 -9.23
CA PRO A 167 -16.92 8.99 -9.81
C PRO A 167 -15.74 9.65 -9.08
N LYS A 168 -14.86 10.34 -9.80
CA LYS A 168 -13.77 11.12 -9.21
C LYS A 168 -14.39 12.27 -8.44
N GLN A 169 -14.47 12.15 -7.12
CA GLN A 169 -14.90 13.25 -6.27
C GLN A 169 -13.75 14.24 -6.14
N GLU A 170 -13.92 15.40 -6.73
CA GLU A 170 -13.06 16.57 -6.54
C GLU A 170 -13.59 17.36 -5.32
N ASN A 171 -13.57 16.77 -4.13
CA ASN A 171 -13.85 17.52 -2.92
C ASN A 171 -12.55 18.15 -2.45
N GLU A 172 -12.43 19.45 -2.56
CA GLU A 172 -11.32 20.25 -2.01
C GLU A 172 -11.14 20.03 -0.50
N ASP A 173 -12.21 19.70 0.22
CA ASP A 173 -12.21 19.40 1.67
C ASP A 173 -11.49 18.08 2.02
N ASP A 174 -11.38 17.10 1.11
CA ASP A 174 -10.70 15.82 1.36
C ASP A 174 -9.16 15.98 1.47
N ASN A 175 -8.62 17.12 0.99
CA ASN A 175 -7.20 17.46 1.11
C ASN A 175 -6.80 18.00 2.50
N LEU A 176 -7.77 18.32 3.35
CA LEU A 176 -7.53 18.88 4.68
C LEU A 176 -7.55 17.84 5.80
N GLN A 177 -7.94 16.59 5.50
CA GLN A 177 -8.04 15.52 6.48
C GLN A 177 -6.85 14.55 6.36
N ILE A 178 -6.20 14.25 7.48
CA ILE A 178 -5.10 13.25 7.53
C ILE A 178 -5.71 11.88 7.81
N LYS A 179 -5.42 10.91 6.93
CA LYS A 179 -5.86 9.52 7.07
C LYS A 179 -4.86 8.74 7.94
N VAL A 180 -5.35 8.21 9.05
CA VAL A 180 -4.51 7.54 10.06
C VAL A 180 -4.92 6.08 10.21
N ALA A 181 -3.98 5.16 10.08
CA ALA A 181 -4.15 3.75 10.43
C ALA A 181 -3.46 3.42 11.75
N VAL A 182 -4.17 2.73 12.65
CA VAL A 182 -3.58 2.18 13.89
C VAL A 182 -3.29 0.71 13.66
N ILE A 183 -2.02 0.37 13.55
CA ILE A 183 -1.53 -0.99 13.23
C ILE A 183 -0.75 -1.59 14.38
N GLY A 184 -0.59 -2.90 14.37
CA GLY A 184 0.12 -3.66 15.41
C GLY A 184 -0.57 -4.99 15.69
N LYS A 185 0.10 -5.89 16.41
CA LYS A 185 -0.43 -7.21 16.75
C LYS A 185 -1.70 -7.16 17.61
N PRO A 186 -2.42 -8.26 17.78
CA PRO A 186 -3.55 -8.36 18.73
C PRO A 186 -3.17 -7.94 20.15
N ASN A 187 -4.11 -7.37 20.90
CA ASN A 187 -4.00 -7.04 22.33
C ASN A 187 -2.92 -5.99 22.71
N VAL A 188 -2.31 -5.29 21.77
CA VAL A 188 -1.40 -4.16 22.06
C VAL A 188 -2.13 -2.89 22.52
N GLY A 189 -3.48 -2.86 22.44
CA GLY A 189 -4.28 -1.73 22.89
C GLY A 189 -4.80 -0.82 21.79
N LYS A 190 -4.85 -1.27 20.50
CA LYS A 190 -5.40 -0.48 19.38
C LYS A 190 -6.81 0.01 19.65
N SER A 191 -7.70 -0.88 20.05
CA SER A 191 -9.11 -0.54 20.38
C SER A 191 -9.20 0.42 21.56
N SER A 192 -8.33 0.28 22.55
CA SER A 192 -8.27 1.20 23.70
C SER A 192 -7.85 2.59 23.28
N LEU A 193 -6.84 2.70 22.40
CA LEU A 193 -6.39 3.99 21.87
C LEU A 193 -7.50 4.67 21.07
N ILE A 194 -8.13 3.96 20.13
CA ILE A 194 -9.23 4.50 19.32
C ILE A 194 -10.41 4.93 20.21
N ASN A 195 -10.79 4.10 21.18
CA ASN A 195 -11.88 4.44 22.10
C ASN A 195 -11.54 5.67 22.98
N LYS A 196 -10.28 5.82 23.40
CA LYS A 196 -9.81 6.97 24.15
C LYS A 196 -9.89 8.23 23.30
N ILE A 197 -9.38 8.22 22.08
CA ILE A 197 -9.41 9.33 21.12
C ILE A 197 -10.86 9.74 20.82
N LEU A 198 -11.73 8.79 20.49
CA LEU A 198 -13.11 9.08 20.09
C LEU A 198 -14.05 9.33 21.28
N GLY A 199 -13.67 8.93 22.49
CA GLY A 199 -14.49 9.07 23.71
C GLY A 199 -14.32 10.40 24.44
N GLU A 200 -13.16 11.03 24.37
CA GLU A 200 -12.86 12.27 25.08
C GLU A 200 -13.39 13.55 24.39
N ASN A 201 -13.60 13.51 23.06
CA ASN A 201 -14.06 14.65 22.31
C ASN A 201 -15.28 14.30 21.45
N ARG A 202 -16.48 14.36 22.04
CA ARG A 202 -17.76 14.31 21.33
C ARG A 202 -18.04 15.65 20.64
N LEU A 203 -17.27 16.01 19.61
CA LEU A 203 -17.67 17.07 18.69
C LEU A 203 -17.64 16.50 17.28
N ILE A 204 -18.86 16.31 16.77
CA ILE A 204 -19.19 16.00 15.37
C ILE A 204 -18.73 14.61 14.86
N VAL A 205 -19.40 13.57 15.30
CA VAL A 205 -19.62 12.40 14.46
C VAL A 205 -20.78 12.75 13.53
N SER A 206 -20.51 13.21 12.32
CA SER A 206 -21.57 13.38 11.33
C SER A 206 -21.97 11.99 10.84
N ASN A 207 -23.06 11.45 11.44
CA ASN A 207 -23.81 10.34 10.84
C ASN A 207 -24.56 10.89 9.60
N MET A 208 -23.87 11.22 8.53
CA MET A 208 -24.51 11.37 7.24
C MET A 208 -24.84 9.97 6.70
N ALA A 209 -26.07 9.54 6.95
CA ALA A 209 -26.66 8.39 6.28
C ALA A 209 -26.77 8.71 4.79
N GLY A 210 -25.87 8.14 3.97
CA GLY A 210 -25.97 8.32 2.52
C GLY A 210 -24.85 7.73 1.67
N THR A 211 -23.70 7.37 2.22
CA THR A 211 -22.64 6.74 1.43
C THR A 211 -22.23 5.41 2.06
N THR A 212 -22.50 4.33 1.34
CA THR A 212 -22.25 2.92 1.75
C THR A 212 -20.75 2.57 1.89
N ARG A 213 -19.83 3.55 1.88
CA ARG A 213 -18.38 3.37 1.98
C ARG A 213 -17.81 3.55 3.39
N ASP A 214 -18.47 4.30 4.28
CA ASP A 214 -17.84 4.90 5.46
C ASP A 214 -18.26 4.31 6.82
N ALA A 215 -18.98 3.18 6.85
CA ALA A 215 -19.35 2.52 8.10
C ALA A 215 -18.17 1.91 8.89
N ILE A 216 -16.96 1.94 8.30
CA ILE A 216 -15.76 1.30 8.83
C ILE A 216 -14.75 2.32 9.37
N ASP A 217 -14.73 3.54 8.84
CA ASP A 217 -13.82 4.61 9.23
C ASP A 217 -14.48 5.56 10.23
N SER A 218 -13.68 6.30 11.01
CA SER A 218 -14.19 7.30 11.95
C SER A 218 -13.52 8.64 11.70
N GLU A 219 -14.33 9.65 11.38
CA GLU A 219 -13.88 11.02 11.31
C GLU A 219 -13.71 11.59 12.74
N PHE A 220 -12.67 12.37 12.92
CA PHE A 220 -12.34 13.00 14.18
C PHE A 220 -11.74 14.38 13.93
N GLU A 221 -12.23 15.37 14.68
CA GLU A 221 -11.75 16.74 14.63
C GLU A 221 -11.44 17.24 16.05
N ASN A 222 -10.31 17.89 16.21
CA ASN A 222 -9.90 18.54 17.45
C ASN A 222 -9.14 19.85 17.15
N SER A 223 -8.59 20.49 18.20
CA SER A 223 -7.79 21.71 18.07
C SER A 223 -6.53 21.56 17.20
N HIS A 224 -6.05 20.34 16.96
CA HIS A 224 -4.87 20.05 16.14
C HIS A 224 -5.20 19.83 14.66
N GLY A 225 -6.47 19.54 14.29
CA GLY A 225 -6.88 19.34 12.91
C GLY A 225 -7.98 18.30 12.73
N LYS A 226 -8.15 17.90 11.44
CA LYS A 226 -9.14 16.92 11.01
C LYS A 226 -8.47 15.61 10.61
N TYR A 227 -9.00 14.49 11.10
CA TYR A 227 -8.43 13.17 10.92
C TYR A 227 -9.50 12.16 10.51
N VAL A 228 -9.08 11.14 9.75
CA VAL A 228 -9.90 9.97 9.46
C VAL A 228 -9.16 8.73 9.94
N PHE A 229 -9.65 8.10 11.00
CA PHE A 229 -9.11 6.83 11.49
C PHE A 229 -9.68 5.68 10.66
N ILE A 230 -8.80 4.98 9.94
CA ILE A 230 -9.14 3.91 9.00
C ILE A 230 -9.44 2.60 9.75
N ASP A 231 -10.48 1.86 9.31
CA ASP A 231 -10.89 0.54 9.81
C ASP A 231 -11.19 0.46 11.31
N THR A 232 -11.78 1.50 11.88
CA THR A 232 -12.12 1.53 13.32
C THR A 232 -13.19 0.51 13.71
N ALA A 233 -14.11 0.15 12.81
CA ALA A 233 -15.14 -0.87 13.07
C ALA A 233 -14.54 -2.27 13.20
N GLY A 234 -13.52 -2.61 12.42
CA GLY A 234 -12.74 -3.84 12.58
C GLY A 234 -12.06 -3.89 13.94
N ILE A 235 -11.38 -2.81 14.32
CA ILE A 235 -10.71 -2.69 15.61
C ILE A 235 -11.68 -2.83 16.79
N ARG A 236 -12.91 -2.29 16.71
CA ARG A 236 -13.93 -2.37 17.77
C ARG A 236 -14.58 -3.74 17.90
N ARG A 237 -14.80 -4.47 16.78
CA ARG A 237 -15.44 -5.80 16.79
C ARG A 237 -14.53 -6.88 17.37
N HIS A 238 -13.22 -6.79 17.16
CA HIS A 238 -12.24 -7.75 17.67
C HIS A 238 -12.10 -7.79 19.20
N SER A 239 -12.65 -6.83 19.93
CA SER A 239 -12.67 -6.89 21.40
C SER A 239 -13.62 -7.95 21.97
N LYS A 240 -14.39 -8.67 21.13
CA LYS A 240 -15.49 -9.55 21.60
C LYS A 240 -15.53 -10.98 21.01
N ILE A 241 -14.64 -11.40 20.08
CA ILE A 241 -14.78 -12.69 19.37
C ILE A 241 -13.41 -13.37 19.12
N ASP A 242 -13.41 -14.70 19.29
CA ASP A 242 -12.32 -15.67 19.31
C ASP A 242 -11.42 -15.85 18.06
N GLU A 243 -10.33 -16.57 18.27
CA GLU A 243 -9.13 -16.96 17.51
C GLU A 243 -9.26 -17.28 16.00
N LYS A 244 -10.44 -17.57 15.47
CA LYS A 244 -10.64 -17.86 14.02
C LYS A 244 -10.54 -16.62 13.11
N ILE A 245 -10.36 -15.41 13.70
CA ILE A 245 -10.45 -14.12 12.99
C ILE A 245 -9.06 -13.52 12.74
N GLU A 246 -7.99 -14.18 13.13
CA GLU A 246 -6.63 -13.62 13.04
C GLU A 246 -6.19 -13.37 11.60
N LYS A 247 -6.59 -14.21 10.65
CA LYS A 247 -6.28 -14.08 9.22
C LYS A 247 -6.96 -12.89 8.54
N TYR A 248 -8.23 -12.63 8.91
CA TYR A 248 -8.93 -11.42 8.46
C TYR A 248 -8.27 -10.14 8.99
N SER A 249 -7.57 -10.25 10.12
CA SER A 249 -6.85 -9.14 10.74
C SER A 249 -5.66 -8.68 9.89
N VAL A 250 -4.91 -9.59 9.28
CA VAL A 250 -3.73 -9.25 8.46
C VAL A 250 -4.14 -8.51 7.18
N ALA A 251 -5.08 -9.05 6.42
CA ALA A 251 -5.56 -8.42 5.18
C ALA A 251 -6.16 -7.02 5.45
N ARG A 252 -6.91 -6.85 6.54
CA ARG A 252 -7.43 -5.55 6.97
C ARG A 252 -6.33 -4.58 7.37
N THR A 253 -5.30 -5.06 8.06
CA THR A 253 -4.14 -4.23 8.42
C THR A 253 -3.44 -3.72 7.17
N LEU A 254 -3.21 -4.57 6.18
CA LEU A 254 -2.61 -4.16 4.90
C LEU A 254 -3.43 -3.10 4.19
N LEU A 255 -4.77 -3.25 4.20
CA LEU A 255 -5.66 -2.25 3.64
C LEU A 255 -5.65 -0.92 4.38
N ALA A 256 -5.70 -0.98 5.71
CA ALA A 256 -5.63 0.23 6.51
C ALA A 256 -4.32 0.96 6.21
N ILE A 257 -3.21 0.22 6.06
CA ILE A 257 -1.92 0.77 5.63
C ILE A 257 -2.06 1.45 4.26
N GLU A 258 -2.59 0.76 3.24
CA GLU A 258 -2.69 1.30 1.88
C GLU A 258 -3.53 2.58 1.80
N ARG A 259 -4.57 2.69 2.60
CA ARG A 259 -5.48 3.85 2.62
C ARG A 259 -4.98 5.02 3.46
N ALA A 260 -4.04 4.78 4.38
CA ALA A 260 -3.53 5.78 5.31
C ALA A 260 -2.49 6.73 4.67
N ASP A 261 -2.37 7.94 5.22
CA ASP A 261 -1.23 8.83 5.04
C ASP A 261 -0.18 8.57 6.12
N VAL A 262 -0.62 8.26 7.35
CA VAL A 262 0.24 7.99 8.51
C VAL A 262 -0.23 6.71 9.21
N CYS A 263 0.72 5.83 9.51
CA CYS A 263 0.52 4.61 10.28
C CYS A 263 1.08 4.78 11.69
N ILE A 264 0.26 4.50 12.71
CA ILE A 264 0.69 4.42 14.10
C ILE A 264 0.95 2.95 14.41
N LEU A 265 2.22 2.54 14.48
CA LEU A 265 2.64 1.21 14.87
C LEU A 265 2.61 1.11 16.40
N MET A 266 1.63 0.37 16.93
CA MET A 266 1.52 0.16 18.38
C MET A 266 2.31 -1.08 18.81
N ILE A 267 3.18 -0.89 19.81
CA ILE A 267 3.99 -1.94 20.44
C ILE A 267 3.67 -1.97 21.94
N ASP A 268 3.53 -3.18 22.50
CA ASP A 268 3.33 -3.38 23.92
C ASP A 268 4.67 -3.23 24.66
N ALA A 269 4.76 -2.26 25.57
CA ALA A 269 5.98 -1.98 26.35
C ALA A 269 6.44 -3.19 27.16
N THR A 270 5.52 -3.99 27.68
CA THR A 270 5.81 -5.13 28.55
C THR A 270 6.42 -6.32 27.79
N GLN A 271 6.12 -6.44 26.48
CA GLN A 271 6.61 -7.53 25.63
C GLN A 271 7.79 -7.11 24.74
N GLY A 272 7.95 -5.80 24.50
CA GLY A 272 8.91 -5.28 23.54
C GLY A 272 8.54 -5.57 22.09
N VAL A 273 9.48 -5.31 21.17
CA VAL A 273 9.30 -5.60 19.74
C VAL A 273 9.38 -7.09 19.49
N THR A 274 8.36 -7.63 18.83
CA THR A 274 8.22 -9.03 18.42
C THR A 274 8.38 -9.20 16.92
N GLU A 275 8.50 -10.45 16.46
CA GLU A 275 8.59 -10.75 15.01
C GLU A 275 7.36 -10.29 14.24
N GLN A 276 6.15 -10.44 14.82
CA GLN A 276 4.91 -9.97 14.21
C GLN A 276 4.90 -8.44 14.06
N ASP A 277 5.38 -7.70 15.08
CA ASP A 277 5.52 -6.25 14.99
C ASP A 277 6.48 -5.86 13.86
N THR A 278 7.58 -6.61 13.68
CA THR A 278 8.54 -6.38 12.59
C THR A 278 7.92 -6.58 11.21
N LYS A 279 7.10 -7.63 11.03
CA LYS A 279 6.40 -7.87 9.76
C LYS A 279 5.43 -6.73 9.44
N ILE A 280 4.57 -6.34 10.38
CA ILE A 280 3.60 -5.25 10.20
C ILE A 280 4.32 -3.91 9.92
N ALA A 281 5.40 -3.65 10.63
CA ALA A 281 6.23 -2.46 10.43
C ALA A 281 6.84 -2.42 9.02
N GLY A 282 7.30 -3.57 8.51
CA GLY A 282 7.81 -3.73 7.16
C GLY A 282 6.78 -3.37 6.10
N GLU A 283 5.54 -3.82 6.25
CA GLU A 283 4.45 -3.49 5.33
C GLU A 283 4.21 -1.97 5.23
N ALA A 284 4.17 -1.27 6.38
CA ALA A 284 3.98 0.18 6.40
C ALA A 284 5.15 0.93 5.73
N HIS A 285 6.38 0.46 5.95
CA HIS A 285 7.59 1.01 5.32
C HIS A 285 7.56 0.84 3.80
N GLU A 286 7.30 -0.38 3.31
CA GLU A 286 7.27 -0.70 1.89
C GLU A 286 6.13 0.00 1.14
N ALA A 287 4.98 0.16 1.79
CA ALA A 287 3.87 0.95 1.27
C ALA A 287 4.19 2.46 1.18
N GLY A 288 5.34 2.90 1.73
CA GLY A 288 5.77 4.30 1.65
C GLY A 288 4.97 5.24 2.54
N LYS A 289 4.36 4.74 3.61
CA LYS A 289 3.53 5.54 4.51
C LYS A 289 4.36 6.26 5.56
N GLY A 290 3.84 7.38 6.07
CA GLY A 290 4.37 7.98 7.29
C GLY A 290 4.22 7.01 8.46
N VAL A 291 5.24 6.85 9.30
CA VAL A 291 5.22 5.92 10.42
C VAL A 291 5.56 6.61 11.73
N ILE A 292 4.74 6.35 12.75
CA ILE A 292 4.98 6.71 14.16
C ILE A 292 4.98 5.43 14.97
N ILE A 293 5.99 5.23 15.83
CA ILE A 293 6.06 4.09 16.72
C ILE A 293 5.49 4.52 18.08
N ALA A 294 4.35 3.93 18.47
CA ALA A 294 3.70 4.18 19.76
C ALA A 294 3.93 3.01 20.71
N ILE A 295 4.76 3.22 21.73
CA ILE A 295 5.02 2.25 22.79
C ILE A 295 3.91 2.39 23.83
N ASN A 296 2.97 1.46 23.81
CA ASN A 296 1.77 1.48 24.67
C ASN A 296 1.97 0.66 25.94
N LYS A 297 1.06 0.80 26.91
CA LYS A 297 1.12 0.23 28.25
C LYS A 297 2.35 0.69 29.05
N TRP A 298 2.81 1.92 28.75
CA TRP A 298 3.96 2.49 29.44
C TRP A 298 3.70 2.75 30.93
N ASP A 299 2.45 2.78 31.37
CA ASP A 299 2.04 2.81 32.78
C ASP A 299 2.35 1.51 33.52
N GLU A 300 2.36 0.38 32.85
CA GLU A 300 2.61 -0.96 33.40
C GLU A 300 4.11 -1.36 33.36
N TYR A 301 4.95 -0.57 32.68
CA TYR A 301 6.38 -0.85 32.54
C TYR A 301 7.17 -0.33 33.75
N ASP A 302 8.10 -1.18 34.30
CA ASP A 302 8.99 -0.78 35.38
C ASP A 302 10.04 0.23 34.91
N LYS A 303 10.06 1.40 35.54
CA LYS A 303 10.85 2.57 35.11
C LYS A 303 12.00 2.83 36.04
N GLN A 304 13.21 2.76 35.51
CA GLN A 304 14.45 3.16 36.16
C GLN A 304 15.09 4.32 35.42
N ASN A 305 16.13 4.93 35.99
CA ASN A 305 16.87 6.00 35.32
C ASN A 305 17.48 5.48 34.01
N GLY A 306 17.26 6.23 32.89
CA GLY A 306 17.75 5.85 31.56
C GLY A 306 16.91 4.79 30.83
N THR A 307 15.79 4.32 31.40
CA THR A 307 14.92 3.30 30.78
C THR A 307 14.42 3.73 29.40
N LEU A 308 14.05 4.99 29.23
CA LEU A 308 13.51 5.53 28.00
C LEU A 308 14.51 5.45 26.84
N GLU A 309 15.75 5.85 27.09
CA GLU A 309 16.85 5.81 26.11
C GLU A 309 17.24 4.38 25.74
N LYS A 310 17.31 3.50 26.76
CA LYS A 310 17.62 2.09 26.54
C LYS A 310 16.56 1.41 25.70
N TYR A 311 15.27 1.65 26.02
CA TYR A 311 14.15 1.09 25.27
C TYR A 311 14.12 1.60 23.83
N THR A 312 14.34 2.90 23.62
CA THR A 312 14.43 3.51 22.30
C THR A 312 15.54 2.87 21.45
N LYS A 313 16.73 2.65 22.02
CA LYS A 313 17.82 1.95 21.32
C LYS A 313 17.45 0.51 20.95
N ASP A 314 16.80 -0.23 21.85
CA ASP A 314 16.37 -1.60 21.59
C ASP A 314 15.33 -1.65 20.44
N VAL A 315 14.37 -0.73 20.42
CA VAL A 315 13.40 -0.63 19.31
C VAL A 315 14.09 -0.40 17.98
N TYR A 316 15.02 0.55 17.88
CA TYR A 316 15.72 0.82 16.61
C TYR A 316 16.71 -0.29 16.21
N LEU A 317 17.24 -1.07 17.16
CA LEU A 317 18.05 -2.26 16.87
C LEU A 317 17.18 -3.37 16.22
N LYS A 318 15.94 -3.52 16.67
CA LYS A 318 15.01 -4.52 16.14
C LYS A 318 14.28 -4.06 14.88
N LEU A 319 14.12 -2.74 14.68
CA LEU A 319 13.49 -2.11 13.53
C LEU A 319 14.45 -1.14 12.81
N PRO A 320 15.60 -1.60 12.30
CA PRO A 320 16.65 -0.71 11.75
C PRO A 320 16.16 0.07 10.52
N TYR A 321 15.24 -0.47 9.73
CA TYR A 321 14.64 0.17 8.56
C TYR A 321 13.64 1.28 8.93
N LEU A 322 13.17 1.33 10.20
CA LEU A 322 12.33 2.42 10.74
C LEU A 322 13.10 3.42 11.62
N SER A 323 14.41 3.50 11.50
CA SER A 323 15.24 4.46 12.26
C SER A 323 14.84 5.93 12.07
N TYR A 324 14.05 6.23 11.05
CA TYR A 324 13.50 7.55 10.78
C TYR A 324 12.15 7.81 11.49
N ALA A 325 11.48 6.77 11.99
CA ALA A 325 10.16 6.89 12.61
C ALA A 325 10.29 7.40 14.06
N PRO A 326 9.57 8.46 14.45
CA PRO A 326 9.62 8.97 15.82
C PRO A 326 8.93 7.98 16.75
N ILE A 327 9.45 7.88 17.99
CA ILE A 327 8.90 7.03 19.04
C ILE A 327 8.17 7.88 20.08
N LEU A 328 6.96 7.46 20.45
CA LEU A 328 6.18 8.05 21.53
C LEU A 328 5.76 6.98 22.53
N PHE A 329 6.02 7.22 23.81
CA PHE A 329 5.62 6.34 24.91
C PHE A 329 4.26 6.82 25.46
N ILE A 330 3.24 5.96 25.37
CA ILE A 330 1.85 6.28 25.71
C ILE A 330 1.24 5.27 26.67
N SER A 331 0.14 5.64 27.30
CA SER A 331 -0.83 4.70 27.88
C SER A 331 -2.21 4.98 27.31
N ALA A 332 -2.69 4.10 26.44
CA ALA A 332 -4.05 4.19 25.91
C ALA A 332 -5.12 4.03 26.99
N LYS A 333 -4.80 3.34 28.10
CA LYS A 333 -5.68 3.12 29.26
C LYS A 333 -5.88 4.39 30.06
N THR A 334 -4.80 5.10 30.41
CA THR A 334 -4.86 6.29 31.23
C THR A 334 -5.01 7.60 30.42
N GLY A 335 -4.76 7.55 29.10
CA GLY A 335 -4.71 8.73 28.23
C GLY A 335 -3.34 9.43 28.24
N GLN A 336 -2.35 8.93 28.97
CA GLN A 336 -1.06 9.57 29.08
C GLN A 336 -0.39 9.77 27.71
N ARG A 337 -0.09 11.04 27.38
CA ARG A 337 0.57 11.48 26.13
C ARG A 337 -0.17 11.14 24.83
N VAL A 338 -1.44 10.75 24.89
CA VAL A 338 -2.24 10.48 23.68
C VAL A 338 -2.43 11.76 22.84
N GLU A 339 -2.60 12.92 23.49
CA GLU A 339 -2.73 14.20 22.81
C GLU A 339 -1.49 14.56 21.95
N LYS A 340 -0.28 14.22 22.42
CA LYS A 340 0.96 14.44 21.66
C LYS A 340 1.05 13.63 20.35
N LEU A 341 0.22 12.58 20.19
CA LEU A 341 0.13 11.84 18.93
C LEU A 341 -0.34 12.75 17.79
N PHE A 342 -1.24 13.68 18.03
CA PHE A 342 -1.77 14.55 16.99
C PHE A 342 -0.71 15.50 16.44
N ASP A 343 0.15 16.05 17.29
CA ASP A 343 1.29 16.87 16.86
C ASP A 343 2.24 16.05 15.99
N MET A 344 2.50 14.80 16.39
CA MET A 344 3.35 13.90 15.62
C MET A 344 2.72 13.48 14.28
N ILE A 345 1.40 13.18 14.27
CA ILE A 345 0.65 12.86 13.05
C ILE A 345 0.76 14.01 12.06
N ASN A 346 0.51 15.23 12.51
CA ASN A 346 0.59 16.43 11.67
C ASN A 346 2.01 16.63 11.13
N ASN A 347 3.02 16.51 11.99
CA ASN A 347 4.42 16.64 11.56
C ASN A 347 4.78 15.59 10.52
N VAL A 348 4.50 14.31 10.77
CA VAL A 348 4.83 13.21 9.84
C VAL A 348 4.07 13.35 8.52
N ALA A 349 2.78 13.72 8.55
CA ALA A 349 1.99 13.96 7.34
C ALA A 349 2.58 15.10 6.50
N ASN A 350 2.96 16.21 7.14
CA ASN A 350 3.60 17.35 6.48
C ASN A 350 4.97 16.98 5.89
N GLN A 351 5.78 16.22 6.63
CA GLN A 351 7.07 15.73 6.15
C GLN A 351 6.93 14.78 4.96
N ASN A 352 5.91 13.93 4.97
CA ASN A 352 5.61 13.01 3.87
C ASN A 352 5.12 13.73 2.61
N ALA A 353 4.48 14.87 2.76
CA ALA A 353 3.98 15.72 1.68
C ALA A 353 5.00 16.79 1.22
N LEU A 354 6.16 16.89 1.88
CA LEU A 354 7.15 17.92 1.62
C LEU A 354 7.63 17.91 0.17
N ARG A 355 7.56 19.08 -0.49
CA ARG A 355 8.09 19.30 -1.83
C ARG A 355 9.31 20.21 -1.76
N VAL A 356 10.44 19.71 -2.25
CA VAL A 356 11.71 20.46 -2.29
C VAL A 356 11.99 20.88 -3.74
N SER A 357 12.43 22.12 -3.93
CA SER A 357 12.78 22.61 -5.26
C SER A 357 14.03 21.93 -5.82
N THR A 358 14.08 21.74 -7.13
CA THR A 358 15.22 21.11 -7.80
C THR A 358 16.53 21.88 -7.56
N SER A 359 16.49 23.21 -7.45
CA SER A 359 17.66 24.04 -7.17
C SER A 359 18.29 23.70 -5.82
N VAL A 360 17.47 23.65 -4.76
CA VAL A 360 17.92 23.33 -3.41
C VAL A 360 18.43 21.90 -3.33
N LEU A 361 17.75 20.95 -3.99
CA LEU A 361 18.22 19.55 -4.05
C LEU A 361 19.60 19.43 -4.68
N ASN A 362 19.87 20.18 -5.74
CA ASN A 362 21.18 20.13 -6.41
C ASN A 362 22.27 20.83 -5.61
N GLN A 363 21.95 21.84 -4.83
CA GLN A 363 22.89 22.41 -3.86
C GLN A 363 23.30 21.36 -2.81
N VAL A 364 22.31 20.69 -2.18
CA VAL A 364 22.58 19.62 -1.21
C VAL A 364 23.35 18.47 -1.83
N LEU A 365 23.04 18.09 -3.07
CA LEU A 365 23.79 17.05 -3.78
C LEU A 365 25.24 17.45 -4.00
N ALA A 366 25.52 18.71 -4.41
CA ALA A 366 26.89 19.20 -4.61
C ALA A 366 27.67 19.21 -3.29
N GLU A 367 27.07 19.67 -2.20
CA GLU A 367 27.66 19.64 -0.86
C GLU A 367 27.94 18.20 -0.40
N ALA A 368 27.00 17.27 -0.60
CA ALA A 368 27.18 15.87 -0.28
C ALA A 368 28.35 15.24 -1.06
N ILE A 369 28.45 15.51 -2.37
CA ILE A 369 29.56 15.04 -3.22
C ILE A 369 30.91 15.62 -2.77
N ALA A 370 30.94 16.87 -2.31
CA ALA A 370 32.18 17.52 -1.82
C ALA A 370 32.66 16.87 -0.51
N VAL A 371 31.76 16.45 0.37
CA VAL A 371 32.09 15.81 1.65
C VAL A 371 32.53 14.35 1.47
N VAL A 372 31.72 13.57 0.69
CA VAL A 372 32.04 12.17 0.41
C VAL A 372 32.02 11.94 -1.10
N GLN A 373 33.22 11.70 -1.64
CA GLN A 373 33.42 11.46 -3.06
C GLN A 373 32.67 10.19 -3.51
N PRO A 374 32.00 10.22 -4.70
CA PRO A 374 31.34 9.05 -5.24
C PRO A 374 32.28 7.86 -5.44
N PRO A 375 31.79 6.62 -5.25
CA PRO A 375 32.61 5.42 -5.35
C PRO A 375 33.18 5.21 -6.76
N THR A 376 34.27 4.46 -6.82
CA THR A 376 34.91 4.00 -8.06
C THR A 376 34.90 2.47 -8.07
N ASP A 377 34.41 1.86 -9.13
CA ASP A 377 34.47 0.41 -9.35
C ASP A 377 35.21 0.11 -10.67
N LYS A 378 36.21 -0.77 -10.61
CA LYS A 378 37.04 -1.20 -11.76
C LYS A 378 37.54 -0.05 -12.62
N GLY A 379 38.02 1.04 -11.97
CA GLY A 379 38.53 2.23 -12.65
C GLY A 379 37.45 3.18 -13.20
N ARG A 380 36.17 2.84 -13.11
CA ARG A 380 35.06 3.72 -13.49
C ARG A 380 34.50 4.41 -12.24
N ARG A 381 34.48 5.73 -12.27
CA ARG A 381 33.95 6.55 -11.17
C ARG A 381 32.48 6.86 -11.41
N LEU A 382 31.67 6.73 -10.36
CA LEU A 382 30.27 7.20 -10.36
C LEU A 382 30.27 8.73 -10.51
N LYS A 383 29.49 9.23 -11.45
CA LYS A 383 29.20 10.67 -11.61
C LYS A 383 27.73 10.90 -11.38
N LEU A 384 27.41 11.83 -10.48
CA LEU A 384 26.05 12.29 -10.24
C LEU A 384 25.91 13.64 -10.93
N TYR A 385 24.93 13.78 -11.80
CA TYR A 385 24.74 14.99 -12.61
C TYR A 385 23.79 15.97 -11.93
N TYR A 386 22.63 15.50 -11.52
CA TYR A 386 21.62 16.27 -10.81
C TYR A 386 20.60 15.37 -10.14
N MET A 387 19.81 15.95 -9.23
CA MET A 387 18.74 15.29 -8.50
C MET A 387 17.45 16.07 -8.63
N THR A 388 16.31 15.38 -8.74
CA THR A 388 14.98 15.98 -8.72
C THR A 388 14.04 15.16 -7.86
N GLN A 389 13.00 15.79 -7.30
CA GLN A 389 11.94 15.07 -6.59
C GLN A 389 10.82 14.74 -7.56
N ALA A 390 10.62 13.44 -7.81
CA ALA A 390 9.59 12.94 -8.73
C ALA A 390 8.18 12.96 -8.10
N SER A 391 8.08 12.59 -6.82
CA SER A 391 6.79 12.55 -6.11
C SER A 391 6.94 12.88 -4.63
N THR A 392 5.79 13.10 -3.99
CA THR A 392 5.59 13.14 -2.54
C THR A 392 4.72 11.95 -2.14
N LYS A 393 4.64 11.63 -0.84
CA LYS A 393 3.81 10.55 -0.25
C LYS A 393 4.06 9.16 -0.87
N PRO A 394 5.28 8.60 -0.80
CA PRO A 394 6.46 9.10 -0.10
C PRO A 394 7.34 10.02 -0.96
N PRO A 395 8.21 10.84 -0.31
CA PRO A 395 9.22 11.61 -1.01
C PRO A 395 10.12 10.69 -1.84
N THR A 396 10.06 10.86 -3.16
CA THR A 396 10.80 10.05 -4.13
C THR A 396 11.75 10.94 -4.91
N PHE A 397 13.03 10.65 -4.82
CA PHE A 397 14.08 11.43 -5.48
C PHE A 397 14.70 10.62 -6.62
N VAL A 398 14.88 11.26 -7.75
CA VAL A 398 15.57 10.69 -8.92
C VAL A 398 16.93 11.34 -9.05
N VAL A 399 17.98 10.52 -8.99
CA VAL A 399 19.38 10.96 -9.18
C VAL A 399 19.84 10.51 -10.55
N PHE A 400 20.28 11.47 -11.37
CA PHE A 400 20.80 11.16 -12.69
C PHE A 400 22.31 10.90 -12.62
N VAL A 401 22.71 9.73 -13.11
CA VAL A 401 24.07 9.20 -13.00
C VAL A 401 24.62 8.80 -14.38
N ASN A 402 25.94 8.57 -14.47
CA ASN A 402 26.57 8.06 -15.68
C ASN A 402 26.35 6.56 -15.90
N ASP A 403 26.29 5.77 -14.82
CA ASP A 403 26.07 4.32 -14.86
C ASP A 403 25.38 3.93 -13.54
N LYS A 404 24.14 3.39 -13.64
CA LYS A 404 23.34 2.99 -12.47
C LYS A 404 23.97 1.83 -11.68
N LYS A 405 24.79 0.99 -12.34
CA LYS A 405 25.48 -0.13 -11.68
C LYS A 405 26.54 0.34 -10.68
N LEU A 406 27.03 1.55 -10.84
CA LEU A 406 27.99 2.16 -9.92
C LEU A 406 27.31 2.82 -8.70
N PHE A 407 25.99 3.03 -8.77
CA PHE A 407 25.20 3.63 -7.67
C PHE A 407 24.91 2.57 -6.60
N HIS A 408 25.88 2.33 -5.74
CA HIS A 408 25.83 1.33 -4.69
C HIS A 408 24.92 1.76 -3.54
N PHE A 409 24.24 0.79 -2.89
CA PHE A 409 23.32 1.03 -1.77
C PHE A 409 23.96 1.83 -0.62
N SER A 410 25.27 1.69 -0.41
CA SER A 410 26.00 2.44 0.63
C SER A 410 26.04 3.95 0.34
N TYR A 411 26.21 4.33 -0.93
CA TYR A 411 26.21 5.72 -1.34
C TYR A 411 24.78 6.29 -1.40
N GLU A 412 23.82 5.50 -1.83
CA GLU A 412 22.40 5.83 -1.73
C GLU A 412 22.01 6.15 -0.28
N ARG A 413 22.37 5.26 0.66
CA ARG A 413 22.12 5.47 2.09
C ARG A 413 22.78 6.74 2.63
N TYR A 414 23.98 7.04 2.16
CA TYR A 414 24.66 8.29 2.50
C TYR A 414 23.85 9.51 2.03
N LEU A 415 23.40 9.54 0.77
CA LEU A 415 22.59 10.62 0.22
C LEU A 415 21.25 10.76 0.95
N VAL A 416 20.58 9.66 1.25
CA VAL A 416 19.34 9.65 2.05
C VAL A 416 19.59 10.29 3.43
N ASN A 417 20.70 9.99 4.08
CA ASN A 417 21.05 10.59 5.36
C ASN A 417 21.32 12.10 5.24
N GLN A 418 21.94 12.56 4.14
CA GLN A 418 22.13 13.99 3.89
C GLN A 418 20.78 14.71 3.68
N LEU A 419 19.87 14.13 2.89
CA LEU A 419 18.52 14.67 2.71
C LEU A 419 17.76 14.76 4.04
N ARG A 420 17.87 13.74 4.91
CA ARG A 420 17.27 13.78 6.25
C ARG A 420 17.89 14.85 7.15
N LYS A 421 19.19 15.01 7.08
CA LYS A 421 19.91 16.04 7.85
C LYS A 421 19.43 17.44 7.47
N GLU A 422 19.23 17.68 6.17
CA GLU A 422 18.89 19.00 5.64
C GLU A 422 17.39 19.33 5.73
N PHE A 423 16.52 18.37 5.42
CA PHE A 423 15.07 18.60 5.31
C PHE A 423 14.26 17.99 6.47
N GLY A 424 14.89 17.28 7.38
CA GLY A 424 14.23 16.54 8.46
C GLY A 424 13.66 15.20 7.95
N LEU A 425 12.59 15.21 7.18
CA LEU A 425 11.88 14.04 6.65
C LEU A 425 11.62 12.97 7.73
N VAL A 426 11.24 13.45 8.93
CA VAL A 426 10.98 12.61 10.11
C VAL A 426 9.69 11.82 9.89
N GLY A 427 9.71 10.55 10.28
CA GLY A 427 8.56 9.67 10.19
C GLY A 427 8.18 9.24 8.78
N THR A 428 8.96 9.61 7.75
CA THR A 428 8.63 9.28 6.35
C THR A 428 9.75 8.49 5.68
N PRO A 429 9.43 7.41 4.95
CA PRO A 429 10.43 6.72 4.12
C PRO A 429 10.83 7.59 2.94
N ILE A 430 12.07 7.46 2.51
CA ILE A 430 12.61 8.13 1.32
C ILE A 430 12.86 7.05 0.27
N ARG A 431 12.35 7.26 -0.93
CA ARG A 431 12.69 6.44 -2.10
C ARG A 431 13.72 7.18 -2.94
N MET A 432 14.81 6.50 -3.31
CA MET A 432 15.83 7.05 -4.20
C MET A 432 15.98 6.15 -5.42
N ILE A 433 15.98 6.76 -6.61
CA ILE A 433 16.03 6.04 -7.88
C ILE A 433 17.18 6.61 -8.70
N ALA A 434 18.16 5.76 -9.07
CA ALA A 434 19.19 6.14 -10.00
C ALA A 434 18.70 5.98 -11.44
N ARG A 435 18.91 7.01 -12.28
CA ARG A 435 18.65 6.96 -13.73
C ARG A 435 19.92 7.34 -14.49
N GLU A 436 20.18 6.62 -15.57
CA GLU A 436 21.24 6.99 -16.49
C GLU A 436 20.82 8.20 -17.32
N LYS A 437 21.75 9.14 -17.47
CA LYS A 437 21.55 10.28 -18.36
C LYS A 437 21.75 9.79 -19.80
N ILE A 438 20.68 9.79 -20.59
CA ILE A 438 20.76 9.48 -22.02
C ILE A 438 21.47 10.67 -22.70
N GLU A 439 22.63 10.44 -23.29
CA GLU A 439 23.31 11.46 -24.12
C GLU A 439 22.51 11.69 -25.40
N LYS A 440 22.37 12.95 -25.80
CA LYS A 440 21.54 13.38 -26.97
C LYS A 440 21.87 12.67 -28.29
N ASN A 441 23.01 12.01 -28.38
CA ASN A 441 23.46 11.34 -29.64
C ASN A 441 22.69 10.03 -29.94
N GLU A 442 21.95 9.44 -28.98
CA GLU A 442 21.15 8.24 -29.25
C GLU A 442 19.78 8.54 -29.87
N TYR A 443 19.26 9.76 -29.72
CA TYR A 443 18.00 10.15 -30.38
C TYR A 443 18.14 10.29 -31.91
N GLU A 444 19.32 10.61 -32.45
CA GLU A 444 19.58 10.63 -33.87
C GLU A 444 19.73 9.25 -34.49
N LEU A 445 20.16 8.24 -33.72
CA LEU A 445 20.31 6.85 -34.17
C LEU A 445 18.98 6.07 -34.21
N ILE A 446 18.02 6.45 -33.39
CA ILE A 446 16.67 5.82 -33.33
C ILE A 446 15.77 6.47 -34.40
N GLY A 447 15.91 7.77 -34.67
CA GLY A 447 15.17 8.49 -35.70
C GLY A 447 15.50 8.06 -37.15
N ASN A 448 16.70 7.50 -37.39
CA ASN A 448 17.13 7.09 -38.74
C ASN A 448 16.84 5.62 -39.08
N ARG A 449 16.26 4.82 -38.18
CA ARG A 449 15.82 3.44 -38.47
C ARG A 449 14.34 3.31 -38.88
N GLY A 450 13.64 4.41 -38.99
CA GLY A 450 12.23 4.44 -39.41
C GLY A 450 11.96 4.80 -40.88
N ASN A 451 13.00 4.93 -41.72
CA ASN A 451 12.88 5.21 -43.16
C ASN A 451 13.81 4.29 -43.95
N VAL A 452 13.51 2.98 -43.99
CA VAL A 452 13.89 2.09 -45.10
C VAL A 452 12.80 1.03 -45.23
#